data_b3178fbb4253d27c3938a564808e4a5b
#
_entry.id   b3178fbb4253d27c3938a564808e4a5b
#
_cell.length_a   1.000
_cell.length_b   1.000
_cell.length_c   1.000
_cell.angle_alpha   90.00
_cell.angle_beta   90.00
_cell.angle_gamma   90.00
#
_symmetry.space_group_name_H-M   'P 1'
#
loop_
_entity.id
_entity.type
_entity.pdbx_description
1 polymer ?
#
loop_
_entity_poly.entity_id
_entity_poly.type
_entity_poly.pdbx_seq_one_letter_code
_entity_poly.pdbx_strand_id
1 'polypeptide(L)'
;MKATVHKFKRGTAWPNEGFVQGAIEAFFRAGGFDVGKHRTIDLVCSHPFSGVEWRVEAKGLTTAVGLDFRTGLGQLIQGMEEPGIEYGLAVPDIPQFRKQVFAVPSWVVETLRIHWLFVQPDGSVKIESVRFRRPQHPTAFDVG
;
A
#
# COMPACT_ATOMS: atom_id res chain seq x y z
N MET A 1 -23.83 1.48 -19.84
CA MET A 1 -23.16 0.26 -19.76
C MET A 1 -22.45 0.12 -18.46
N LYS A 2 -22.74 -0.96 -17.82
CA LYS A 2 -22.20 -1.19 -16.50
C LYS A 2 -20.71 -1.27 -16.47
N ALA A 3 -20.14 -1.94 -17.43
CA ALA A 3 -18.71 -2.08 -17.51
C ALA A 3 -18.03 -0.72 -17.67
N THR A 4 -18.71 0.20 -18.34
CA THR A 4 -18.17 1.53 -18.52
C THR A 4 -18.10 2.28 -17.19
N VAL A 5 -19.10 2.11 -16.35
CA VAL A 5 -19.11 2.79 -15.05
C VAL A 5 -17.94 2.28 -14.20
N HIS A 6 -17.74 0.99 -14.17
CA HIS A 6 -16.61 0.42 -13.44
C HIS A 6 -15.28 0.89 -13.99
N LYS A 7 -15.15 0.88 -15.32
CA LYS A 7 -13.94 1.35 -15.94
C LYS A 7 -13.68 2.80 -15.63
N PHE A 8 -14.74 3.59 -15.55
CA PHE A 8 -14.62 4.99 -15.27
C PHE A 8 -14.04 5.22 -13.87
N LYS A 9 -14.53 4.48 -12.88
CA LYS A 9 -14.02 4.58 -11.52
C LYS A 9 -12.61 4.05 -11.41
N ARG A 10 -12.27 3.05 -12.21
CA ARG A 10 -10.97 2.42 -12.18
C ARG A 10 -10.14 2.81 -13.37
N GLY A 11 -10.34 4.02 -13.86
CA GLY A 11 -9.60 4.48 -15.01
C GLY A 11 -8.11 4.27 -14.86
N THR A 12 -7.42 4.14 -16.00
CA THR A 12 -6.00 3.89 -16.02
C THR A 12 -5.17 5.16 -16.14
N ALA A 13 -5.84 6.30 -16.23
CA ALA A 13 -5.13 7.57 -16.27
C ALA A 13 -4.72 8.01 -14.87
N TRP A 14 -3.60 8.70 -14.80
CA TRP A 14 -3.16 9.33 -13.55
C TRP A 14 -4.20 10.36 -13.09
N PRO A 15 -4.53 10.40 -11.82
CA PRO A 15 -4.08 9.55 -10.71
C PRO A 15 -5.15 8.54 -10.27
N ASN A 16 -5.76 7.87 -11.20
CA ASN A 16 -6.82 6.91 -10.93
C ASN A 16 -6.28 5.60 -10.37
N GLU A 17 -7.15 4.83 -9.76
CA GLU A 17 -6.77 3.56 -9.13
C GLU A 17 -6.12 2.59 -10.12
N GLY A 18 -6.64 2.51 -11.34
CA GLY A 18 -6.05 1.62 -12.35
C GLY A 18 -4.62 1.98 -12.70
N PHE A 19 -4.29 3.28 -12.72
CA PHE A 19 -2.92 3.71 -12.93
C PHE A 19 -2.04 3.27 -11.75
N VAL A 20 -2.51 3.49 -10.54
CA VAL A 20 -1.76 3.12 -9.33
C VAL A 20 -1.50 1.62 -9.32
N GLN A 21 -2.53 0.83 -9.55
CA GLN A 21 -2.40 -0.63 -9.55
C GLN A 21 -1.43 -1.11 -10.62
N GLY A 22 -1.54 -0.58 -11.84
CA GLY A 22 -0.63 -0.95 -12.91
C GLY A 22 0.82 -0.59 -12.62
N ALA A 23 1.05 0.56 -12.01
CA ALA A 23 2.39 1.00 -11.62
C ALA A 23 3.00 0.07 -10.58
N ILE A 24 2.20 -0.36 -9.60
CA ILE A 24 2.66 -1.27 -8.56
C ILE A 24 3.00 -2.64 -9.17
N GLU A 25 2.15 -3.15 -10.07
CA GLU A 25 2.44 -4.40 -10.76
C GLU A 25 3.77 -4.33 -11.50
N ALA A 26 3.96 -3.26 -12.27
CA ALA A 26 5.20 -3.07 -13.03
C ALA A 26 6.42 -2.96 -12.12
N PHE A 27 6.27 -2.26 -11.01
CA PHE A 27 7.35 -2.07 -10.05
C PHE A 27 7.80 -3.41 -9.47
N PHE A 28 6.87 -4.24 -9.03
CA PHE A 28 7.21 -5.53 -8.44
C PHE A 28 7.72 -6.52 -9.48
N ARG A 29 7.14 -6.53 -10.67
CA ARG A 29 7.63 -7.40 -11.74
C ARG A 29 9.06 -7.03 -12.14
N ALA A 30 9.38 -5.75 -12.21
CA ALA A 30 10.74 -5.30 -12.50
C ALA A 30 11.72 -5.73 -11.42
N GLY A 31 11.25 -5.90 -10.19
CA GLY A 31 12.08 -6.41 -9.10
C GLY A 31 12.14 -7.93 -9.03
N GLY A 32 11.57 -8.64 -10.00
CA GLY A 32 11.64 -10.10 -10.03
C GLY A 32 10.51 -10.81 -9.29
N PHE A 33 9.48 -10.07 -8.88
CA PHE A 33 8.36 -10.67 -8.17
C PHE A 33 7.31 -11.20 -9.14
N ASP A 34 6.68 -12.29 -8.77
CA ASP A 34 5.47 -12.75 -9.43
C ASP A 34 4.31 -11.99 -8.81
N VAL A 35 3.38 -11.54 -9.63
CA VAL A 35 2.26 -10.72 -9.17
C VAL A 35 0.96 -11.45 -9.44
N GLY A 36 0.15 -11.57 -8.39
CA GLY A 36 -1.17 -12.19 -8.47
C GLY A 36 -2.18 -11.39 -7.65
N LYS A 37 -3.32 -11.99 -7.44
CA LYS A 37 -4.40 -11.35 -6.68
C LYS A 37 -4.75 -12.16 -5.45
N HIS A 38 -5.21 -11.45 -4.43
CA HIS A 38 -5.74 -12.06 -3.24
C HIS A 38 -7.21 -11.63 -3.13
N ARG A 39 -8.05 -12.44 -2.51
CA ARG A 39 -9.48 -12.11 -2.50
C ARG A 39 -9.82 -10.88 -1.65
N THR A 40 -8.98 -10.50 -0.70
CA THR A 40 -9.26 -9.33 0.15
C THR A 40 -8.30 -8.17 -0.07
N ILE A 41 -7.18 -8.40 -0.73
CA ILE A 41 -6.18 -7.39 -1.01
C ILE A 41 -5.90 -7.40 -2.51
N ASP A 42 -5.71 -6.23 -3.08
CA ASP A 42 -5.60 -6.08 -4.54
C ASP A 42 -4.48 -6.89 -5.17
N LEU A 43 -3.30 -6.88 -4.57
CA LEU A 43 -2.13 -7.49 -5.19
C LEU A 43 -1.35 -8.32 -4.19
N VAL A 44 -0.92 -9.49 -4.64
CA VAL A 44 0.03 -10.33 -3.91
C VAL A 44 1.27 -10.47 -4.77
N CYS A 45 2.40 -10.05 -4.23
CA CYS A 45 3.68 -10.07 -4.95
C CYS A 45 4.64 -10.98 -4.20
N SER A 46 5.08 -12.05 -4.86
CA SER A 46 5.92 -13.06 -4.23
C SER A 46 7.23 -13.21 -4.99
N HIS A 47 8.34 -13.16 -4.29
CA HIS A 47 9.62 -13.32 -4.92
C HIS A 47 10.01 -14.81 -4.91
N PRO A 48 10.22 -15.41 -6.09
CA PRO A 48 10.39 -16.87 -6.18
C PRO A 48 11.67 -17.40 -5.54
N PHE A 49 12.68 -16.56 -5.40
CA PHE A 49 13.94 -17.02 -4.83
C PHE A 49 14.11 -16.65 -3.37
N SER A 50 13.74 -15.44 -2.99
CA SER A 50 13.92 -14.98 -1.61
C SER A 50 12.79 -15.41 -0.70
N GLY A 51 11.63 -15.70 -1.25
CA GLY A 51 10.45 -16.00 -0.46
C GLY A 51 9.77 -14.79 0.13
N VAL A 52 10.25 -13.59 -0.17
CA VAL A 52 9.63 -12.37 0.32
C VAL A 52 8.27 -12.19 -0.35
N GLU A 53 7.25 -11.93 0.45
CA GLU A 53 5.91 -11.67 -0.07
C GLU A 53 5.43 -10.31 0.39
N TRP A 54 4.79 -9.60 -0.53
CA TRP A 54 4.13 -8.33 -0.25
C TRP A 54 2.65 -8.46 -0.59
N ARG A 55 1.82 -7.83 0.19
CA ARG A 55 0.41 -7.67 -0.13
C ARG A 55 0.10 -6.17 -0.12
N VAL A 56 -0.42 -5.70 -1.23
CA VAL A 56 -0.59 -4.27 -1.45
C VAL A 56 -2.02 -3.95 -1.83
N GLU A 57 -2.61 -3.02 -1.09
CA GLU A 57 -3.92 -2.47 -1.41
C GLU A 57 -3.70 -1.17 -2.18
N ALA A 58 -4.39 -0.96 -3.29
CA ALA A 58 -4.21 0.22 -4.12
C ALA A 58 -5.46 1.10 -4.09
N LYS A 59 -5.26 2.40 -3.98
CA LYS A 59 -6.33 3.39 -4.06
C LYS A 59 -5.90 4.52 -4.98
N GLY A 60 -6.87 5.09 -5.68
CA GLY A 60 -6.64 6.24 -6.55
C GLY A 60 -7.50 7.42 -6.14
N LEU A 61 -7.35 8.52 -6.86
CA LEU A 61 -8.08 9.74 -6.54
C LEU A 61 -9.55 9.60 -6.90
N THR A 62 -10.39 9.94 -5.96
CA THR A 62 -11.84 10.07 -6.18
C THR A 62 -12.29 11.35 -5.48
N THR A 63 -13.60 11.57 -5.47
CA THR A 63 -14.18 12.74 -4.77
C THR A 63 -14.23 12.52 -3.25
N ALA A 64 -13.93 11.32 -2.77
CA ALA A 64 -14.02 10.98 -1.35
C ALA A 64 -12.70 10.41 -0.84
N VAL A 65 -11.62 11.17 -0.98
CA VAL A 65 -10.26 10.71 -0.67
C VAL A 65 -10.13 10.19 0.76
N GLY A 66 -10.67 10.94 1.72
CA GLY A 66 -10.56 10.52 3.11
C GLY A 66 -11.27 9.19 3.38
N LEU A 67 -12.44 9.01 2.80
CA LEU A 67 -13.18 7.77 2.94
C LEU A 67 -12.45 6.62 2.24
N ASP A 68 -11.97 6.87 1.03
CA ASP A 68 -11.26 5.85 0.25
C ASP A 68 -9.98 5.43 0.94
N PHE A 69 -9.26 6.38 1.53
CA PHE A 69 -8.05 6.07 2.27
C PHE A 69 -8.38 5.18 3.47
N ARG A 70 -9.38 5.55 4.25
CA ARG A 70 -9.76 4.76 5.44
C ARG A 70 -10.26 3.38 5.07
N THR A 71 -11.01 3.29 3.97
CA THR A 71 -11.48 2.00 3.47
C THR A 71 -10.30 1.13 3.04
N GLY A 72 -9.36 1.71 2.30
CA GLY A 72 -8.17 0.98 1.88
C GLY A 72 -7.32 0.51 3.05
N LEU A 73 -7.11 1.39 4.01
CA LEU A 73 -6.34 1.05 5.21
C LEU A 73 -7.04 -0.05 6.01
N GLY A 74 -8.35 0.05 6.17
CA GLY A 74 -9.13 -0.97 6.86
C GLY A 74 -9.06 -2.32 6.14
N GLN A 75 -9.17 -2.33 4.82
CA GLN A 75 -9.04 -3.54 4.03
C GLN A 75 -7.65 -4.16 4.19
N LEU A 76 -6.62 -3.33 4.19
CA LEU A 76 -5.26 -3.80 4.38
C LEU A 76 -5.09 -4.45 5.76
N ILE A 77 -5.58 -3.78 6.80
CA ILE A 77 -5.48 -4.30 8.17
C ILE A 77 -6.25 -5.60 8.32
N GLN A 78 -7.45 -5.67 7.77
CA GLN A 78 -8.24 -6.89 7.82
C GLN A 78 -7.58 -8.04 7.06
N GLY A 79 -6.74 -7.72 6.11
CA GLY A 79 -6.01 -8.71 5.34
C GLY A 79 -4.67 -9.11 5.93
N MET A 80 -4.30 -8.57 7.08
CA MET A 80 -3.04 -8.92 7.75
C MET A 80 -3.16 -10.24 8.51
N GLU A 81 -3.43 -11.29 7.77
CA GLU A 81 -3.69 -12.60 8.35
C GLU A 81 -2.43 -13.34 8.80
N GLU A 82 -1.30 -13.01 8.19
CA GLU A 82 -0.07 -13.74 8.45
C GLU A 82 1.07 -12.79 8.81
N PRO A 83 1.83 -13.10 9.86
CA PRO A 83 3.03 -12.34 10.14
C PRO A 83 4.11 -12.72 9.12
N GLY A 84 5.10 -11.89 8.97
CA GLY A 84 6.20 -12.17 8.05
C GLY A 84 5.95 -11.75 6.61
N ILE A 85 4.78 -11.21 6.31
CA ILE A 85 4.46 -10.64 5.02
C ILE A 85 4.59 -9.13 5.12
N GLU A 86 5.06 -8.49 4.05
CA GLU A 86 5.11 -7.04 3.98
C GLU A 86 3.77 -6.51 3.49
N TYR A 87 3.21 -5.57 4.20
CA TYR A 87 1.89 -5.02 3.86
C TYR A 87 2.03 -3.55 3.49
N GLY A 88 1.42 -3.16 2.38
CA GLY A 88 1.51 -1.79 1.90
C GLY A 88 0.21 -1.26 1.36
N LEU A 89 0.06 0.06 1.47
CA LEU A 89 -1.03 0.79 0.84
C LEU A 89 -0.41 1.68 -0.23
N ALA A 90 -0.86 1.51 -1.47
CA ALA A 90 -0.37 2.28 -2.59
C ALA A 90 -1.36 3.36 -2.96
N VAL A 91 -0.86 4.58 -3.09
CA VAL A 91 -1.67 5.76 -3.42
C VAL A 91 -0.90 6.65 -4.38
N PRO A 92 -1.58 7.47 -5.16
CA PRO A 92 -0.85 8.44 -5.99
C PRO A 92 -0.19 9.48 -5.09
N ASP A 93 0.98 9.93 -5.51
CA ASP A 93 1.74 10.92 -4.75
C ASP A 93 1.17 12.30 -4.99
N ILE A 94 0.09 12.61 -4.31
CA ILE A 94 -0.59 13.89 -4.39
C ILE A 94 -0.88 14.39 -2.96
N PRO A 95 -1.01 15.71 -2.79
CA PRO A 95 -1.19 16.28 -1.45
C PRO A 95 -2.38 15.70 -0.69
N GLN A 96 -3.47 15.40 -1.37
CA GLN A 96 -4.67 14.88 -0.75
C GLN A 96 -4.40 13.55 -0.04
N PHE A 97 -3.62 12.67 -0.67
CA PHE A 97 -3.27 11.39 -0.04
C PHE A 97 -2.14 11.53 0.96
N ARG A 98 -1.18 12.41 0.71
CA ARG A 98 -0.12 12.64 1.70
C ARG A 98 -0.69 13.14 3.02
N LYS A 99 -1.69 13.98 2.95
CA LYS A 99 -2.37 14.48 4.15
C LYS A 99 -2.97 13.33 4.95
N GLN A 100 -3.61 12.38 4.28
CA GLN A 100 -4.22 11.23 4.93
C GLN A 100 -3.16 10.31 5.54
N VAL A 101 -2.12 10.04 4.79
CA VAL A 101 -1.03 9.16 5.23
C VAL A 101 -0.37 9.71 6.50
N PHE A 102 -0.03 11.00 6.48
CA PHE A 102 0.68 11.59 7.61
C PHE A 102 -0.22 11.90 8.80
N ALA A 103 -1.53 11.74 8.64
CA ALA A 103 -2.44 11.82 9.76
C ALA A 103 -2.47 10.53 10.58
N VAL A 104 -1.96 9.43 10.05
CA VAL A 104 -1.86 8.18 10.81
C VAL A 104 -0.67 8.30 11.77
N PRO A 105 -0.87 8.11 13.07
CA PRO A 105 0.23 8.23 14.02
C PRO A 105 1.37 7.26 13.69
N SER A 106 2.59 7.74 13.81
CA SER A 106 3.75 6.94 13.43
C SER A 106 3.89 5.66 14.25
N TRP A 107 3.53 5.70 15.53
CA TRP A 107 3.63 4.50 16.34
C TRP A 107 2.68 3.39 15.86
N VAL A 108 1.54 3.76 15.29
CA VAL A 108 0.60 2.80 14.72
C VAL A 108 1.20 2.18 13.46
N VAL A 109 1.76 3.01 12.59
CA VAL A 109 2.41 2.55 11.36
C VAL A 109 3.56 1.61 11.69
N GLU A 110 4.35 1.97 12.70
CA GLU A 110 5.44 1.12 13.16
C GLU A 110 4.94 -0.21 13.71
N THR A 111 3.96 -0.15 14.58
CA THR A 111 3.44 -1.35 15.23
C THR A 111 2.86 -2.34 14.21
N LEU A 112 2.12 -1.81 13.24
CA LEU A 112 1.51 -2.65 12.21
C LEU A 112 2.46 -2.93 11.04
N ARG A 113 3.61 -2.25 11.01
CA ARG A 113 4.63 -2.40 9.97
C ARG A 113 4.06 -2.13 8.59
N ILE A 114 3.30 -1.03 8.48
CA ILE A 114 2.69 -0.63 7.21
C ILE A 114 3.70 0.14 6.37
N HIS A 115 3.75 -0.18 5.09
CA HIS A 115 4.54 0.56 4.13
C HIS A 115 3.61 1.42 3.27
N TRP A 116 4.05 2.63 2.94
CA TRP A 116 3.32 3.50 2.01
C TRP A 116 4.03 3.46 0.68
N LEU A 117 3.29 3.16 -0.39
CA LEU A 117 3.86 3.15 -1.73
C LEU A 117 3.26 4.31 -2.52
N PHE A 118 4.07 5.34 -2.71
CA PHE A 118 3.64 6.53 -3.44
C PHE A 118 3.96 6.37 -4.91
N VAL A 119 2.93 6.42 -5.75
CA VAL A 119 3.07 6.28 -7.19
C VAL A 119 3.14 7.66 -7.82
N GLN A 120 4.16 7.87 -8.64
CA GLN A 120 4.41 9.15 -9.32
C GLN A 120 3.70 9.20 -10.67
N PRO A 121 3.53 10.39 -11.25
CA PRO A 121 2.88 10.51 -12.56
C PRO A 121 3.58 9.73 -13.67
N ASP A 122 4.88 9.49 -13.55
CA ASP A 122 5.62 8.71 -14.55
C ASP A 122 5.54 7.20 -14.28
N GLY A 123 4.80 6.79 -13.27
CA GLY A 123 4.65 5.37 -12.92
C GLY A 123 5.70 4.85 -11.96
N SER A 124 6.69 5.64 -11.60
CA SER A 124 7.68 5.20 -10.62
C SER A 124 7.05 5.12 -9.23
N VAL A 125 7.60 4.27 -8.38
CA VAL A 125 7.08 4.00 -7.05
C VAL A 125 8.12 4.34 -6.00
N LYS A 126 7.70 5.10 -5.00
CA LYS A 126 8.56 5.42 -3.87
C LYS A 126 7.97 4.80 -2.63
N ILE A 127 8.72 3.91 -1.99
CA ILE A 127 8.26 3.28 -0.76
C ILE A 127 8.77 4.10 0.41
N GLU A 128 7.84 4.49 1.28
CA GLU A 128 8.17 5.16 2.53
C GLU A 128 7.70 4.29 3.67
N SER A 129 8.64 3.89 4.50
CA SER A 129 8.35 3.07 5.66
C SER A 129 8.84 3.78 6.89
N VAL A 130 8.08 3.68 7.96
CA VAL A 130 8.58 4.17 9.22
C VAL A 130 9.68 3.21 9.63
N ARG A 131 10.87 3.73 9.88
CA ARG A 131 11.95 2.89 10.32
C ARG A 131 11.64 2.36 11.69
N PHE A 132 11.68 1.04 11.78
CA PHE A 132 11.54 0.44 13.06
C PHE A 132 12.82 0.67 13.81
N ARG A 133 12.80 1.59 14.72
CA ARG A 133 13.92 1.74 15.59
C ARG A 133 13.93 0.59 16.51
N ARG A 134 15.04 -0.07 16.58
CA ARG A 134 15.26 -0.93 17.69
C ARG A 134 15.22 -0.06 18.90
N PRO A 135 14.57 -0.50 19.94
CA PRO A 135 14.61 0.22 21.18
C PRO A 135 16.04 0.40 21.52
N GLN A 136 16.42 1.60 21.67
CA GLN A 136 17.74 1.89 21.99
C GLN A 136 18.06 1.42 23.33
N HIS A 137 17.16 1.43 24.14
CA HIS A 137 17.30 0.81 25.34
C HIS A 137 16.13 0.03 25.47
N PRO A 138 16.38 -1.02 25.82
CA PRO A 138 15.47 -2.01 26.05
C PRO A 138 14.72 -1.61 27.21
N THR A 139 14.79 -0.91 27.68
CA THR A 139 14.42 -0.40 28.69
C THR A 139 13.15 -0.45 29.18
N ALA A 140 12.47 0.45 28.95
CA ALA A 140 11.24 0.58 29.58
C ALA A 140 10.39 -0.58 29.25
N PHE A 141 10.57 -1.08 28.10
CA PHE A 141 9.78 -2.17 27.70
C PHE A 141 10.35 -3.43 28.12
N ASP A 142 11.62 -3.50 28.10
CA ASP A 142 12.26 -4.70 28.38
C ASP A 142 12.27 -4.93 29.78
N VAL A 143 12.17 -3.93 30.43
CA VAL A 143 12.15 -4.04 31.79
C VAL A 143 10.80 -4.29 32.24
N GLY A 144 9.95 -3.74 31.50
CA GLY A 144 8.57 -3.93 31.87
C GLY A 144 8.27 -5.33 31.78
#